data_0f6456ef6894b3b8a1086db0ccd037ff
#
_entry.id   0f6456ef6894b3b8a1086db0ccd037ff
#
_cell.length_a   1.000
_cell.length_b   1.000
_cell.length_c   1.000
_cell.angle_alpha   90.00
_cell.angle_beta   90.00
_cell.angle_gamma   90.00
#
_symmetry.space_group_name_H-M   'P 1'
#
loop_
_entity.id
_entity.type
_entity.pdbx_description
1 polymer ?
#
loop_
_entity_poly.entity_id
_entity_poly.type
_entity_poly.pdbx_seq_one_letter_code
_entity_poly.pdbx_strand_id
1 'polypeptide(L)'
;MEKKMNRKRQLNETEQLKPLRKALLVTHVSGFVPQFEMNNVRILQELGYEVHYASNFHTPSYGTDNHRLDGTGIIRHQIDFVRSPFSAKNCLVYRQMCDLMKREHFSLVHCHTPMGGVMARLAAHVTGTGPVIYTAHGFHFFKGASWKNWLIYYQMEKFLSRYTDQQLCINQEDYELAKRKFHARYVDYVPGVGIDSSQFQALGDKERQMKRESLGVLPDQVVLLTSGEMIPRKNQEVL
;
A
#
# COMPACT_ATOMS: atom_id res chain seq x y z
N MET A 1 27.38 36.70 26.92
CA MET A 1 27.51 35.33 26.37
C MET A 1 26.50 34.37 26.93
N GLU A 2 26.21 34.36 28.22
CA GLU A 2 25.22 33.44 28.87
C GLU A 2 23.78 33.54 28.32
N LYS A 3 23.26 34.74 28.04
CA LYS A 3 21.88 34.86 27.47
C LYS A 3 21.71 34.23 26.09
N LYS A 4 22.76 34.17 25.26
CA LYS A 4 22.74 33.49 23.96
C LYS A 4 22.85 31.97 24.10
N MET A 5 23.56 31.48 25.09
CA MET A 5 23.66 30.05 25.38
C MET A 5 22.40 29.48 25.98
N ASN A 6 21.72 30.22 26.89
CA ASN A 6 20.43 29.81 27.45
C ASN A 6 19.33 29.79 26.41
N ARG A 7 19.32 30.74 25.45
CA ARG A 7 18.34 30.75 24.35
C ARG A 7 18.55 29.59 23.38
N LYS A 8 19.80 29.18 23.10
CA LYS A 8 20.11 27.99 22.32
C LYS A 8 19.75 26.68 23.06
N ARG A 9 19.92 26.61 24.38
CA ARG A 9 19.47 25.47 25.17
C ARG A 9 17.95 25.37 25.20
N GLN A 10 17.21 26.46 25.40
CA GLN A 10 15.75 26.48 25.37
C GLN A 10 15.19 26.14 23.96
N LEU A 11 15.84 26.56 22.87
CA LEU A 11 15.45 26.18 21.51
C LEU A 11 15.68 24.69 21.24
N ASN A 12 16.80 24.12 21.73
CA ASN A 12 17.05 22.68 21.61
C ASN A 12 16.12 21.83 22.50
N GLU A 13 15.76 22.32 23.70
CA GLU A 13 14.79 21.61 24.57
C GLU A 13 13.35 21.67 24.05
N THR A 14 12.98 22.74 23.34
CA THR A 14 11.65 22.85 22.69
C THR A 14 11.56 22.05 21.38
N GLU A 15 12.65 21.79 20.69
CA GLU A 15 12.68 20.91 19.52
C GLU A 15 12.60 19.41 19.91
N GLN A 16 13.01 19.04 21.11
CA GLN A 16 12.97 17.64 21.59
C GLN A 16 11.58 17.16 22.07
N LEU A 17 10.57 18.03 22.10
CA LEU A 17 9.23 17.71 22.63
C LEU A 17 8.10 17.74 21.59
N LYS A 18 8.41 17.70 20.28
CA LYS A 18 7.33 17.40 19.33
C LYS A 18 6.92 15.94 19.50
N PRO A 19 5.66 15.64 19.81
CA PRO A 19 5.21 14.27 19.91
C PRO A 19 5.56 13.55 18.60
N LEU A 20 6.13 12.36 18.73
CA LEU A 20 6.53 11.54 17.60
C LEU A 20 5.30 11.29 16.72
N ARG A 21 5.33 11.77 15.48
CA ARG A 21 4.23 11.57 14.55
C ARG A 21 4.20 10.11 14.10
N LYS A 22 3.07 9.45 14.23
CA LYS A 22 2.89 8.05 13.86
C LYS A 22 2.08 7.93 12.57
N ALA A 23 2.59 7.16 11.61
CA ALA A 23 1.87 6.81 10.39
C ALA A 23 1.50 5.32 10.40
N LEU A 24 0.24 5.01 10.08
CA LEU A 24 -0.25 3.65 9.99
C LEU A 24 -0.42 3.23 8.53
N LEU A 25 0.35 2.24 8.09
CA LEU A 25 0.11 1.52 6.83
C LEU A 25 -0.86 0.37 7.09
N VAL A 26 -1.83 0.15 6.21
CA VAL A 26 -2.84 -0.91 6.37
C VAL A 26 -3.01 -1.71 5.08
N THR A 27 -2.82 -3.02 5.17
CA THR A 27 -3.14 -3.97 4.09
C THR A 27 -3.75 -5.25 4.67
N HIS A 28 -4.46 -6.04 3.86
CA HIS A 28 -5.03 -7.29 4.36
C HIS A 28 -4.05 -8.47 4.34
N VAL A 29 -2.90 -8.35 3.64
CA VAL A 29 -1.82 -9.35 3.57
C VAL A 29 -0.47 -8.69 3.80
N SER A 30 0.37 -9.29 4.63
CA SER A 30 1.60 -8.67 5.13
C SER A 30 2.71 -8.50 4.08
N GLY A 31 2.74 -9.33 3.05
CA GLY A 31 3.73 -9.23 1.97
C GLY A 31 3.52 -8.05 1.03
N PHE A 32 2.41 -7.30 1.17
CA PHE A 32 2.10 -6.19 0.27
C PHE A 32 3.07 -5.00 0.45
N VAL A 33 3.28 -4.54 1.68
CA VAL A 33 4.18 -3.41 1.95
C VAL A 33 5.62 -3.71 1.50
N PRO A 34 6.25 -4.84 1.89
CA PRO A 34 7.61 -5.13 1.45
C PRO A 34 7.74 -5.34 -0.07
N GLN A 35 6.64 -5.60 -0.77
CA GLN A 35 6.65 -5.77 -2.22
C GLN A 35 6.48 -4.45 -2.97
N PHE A 36 5.62 -3.54 -2.48
CA PHE A 36 5.15 -2.40 -3.28
C PHE A 36 5.33 -1.04 -2.61
N GLU A 37 5.49 -0.97 -1.28
CA GLU A 37 5.36 0.28 -0.52
C GLU A 37 6.63 0.71 0.23
N MET A 38 7.75 0.03 0.04
CA MET A 38 8.98 0.36 0.78
C MET A 38 9.51 1.77 0.48
N ASN A 39 9.25 2.32 -0.71
CA ASN A 39 9.58 3.71 -1.00
C ASN A 39 8.73 4.67 -0.15
N ASN A 40 7.44 4.40 0.03
CA ASN A 40 6.56 5.20 0.87
C ASN A 40 6.96 5.08 2.35
N VAL A 41 7.38 3.89 2.81
CA VAL A 41 7.95 3.71 4.16
C VAL A 41 9.16 4.62 4.37
N ARG A 42 10.12 4.60 3.43
CA ARG A 42 11.31 5.45 3.50
C ARG A 42 10.96 6.93 3.55
N ILE A 43 10.06 7.39 2.67
CA ILE A 43 9.60 8.78 2.63
C ILE A 43 8.96 9.18 3.98
N LEU A 44 8.11 8.33 4.55
CA LEU A 44 7.48 8.61 5.84
C LEU A 44 8.52 8.71 6.97
N GLN A 45 9.52 7.83 6.98
CA GLN A 45 10.61 7.87 7.95
C GLN A 45 11.48 9.13 7.78
N GLU A 46 11.82 9.52 6.56
CA GLU A 46 12.53 10.76 6.24
C GLU A 46 11.75 12.03 6.66
N LEU A 47 10.42 11.96 6.60
CA LEU A 47 9.53 13.01 7.11
C LEU A 47 9.38 12.99 8.65
N GLY A 48 10.05 12.08 9.34
CA GLY A 48 10.06 11.96 10.80
C GLY A 48 8.84 11.25 11.38
N TYR A 49 8.19 10.37 10.61
CA TYR A 49 7.15 9.50 11.13
C TYR A 49 7.74 8.20 11.70
N GLU A 50 7.22 7.76 12.85
CA GLU A 50 7.29 6.37 13.27
C GLU A 50 6.28 5.58 12.43
N VAL A 51 6.78 4.60 11.68
CA VAL A 51 5.94 3.84 10.74
C VAL A 51 5.44 2.56 11.39
N HIS A 52 4.13 2.46 11.49
CA HIS A 52 3.40 1.28 11.96
C HIS A 52 2.74 0.56 10.78
N TYR A 53 2.65 -0.76 10.86
CA TYR A 53 2.04 -1.58 9.82
C TYR A 53 1.05 -2.58 10.41
N ALA A 54 -0.24 -2.40 10.09
CA ALA A 54 -1.33 -3.30 10.45
C ALA A 54 -1.65 -4.23 9.28
N SER A 55 -1.51 -5.53 9.50
CA SER A 55 -1.76 -6.56 8.49
C SER A 55 -1.98 -7.93 9.11
N ASN A 56 -2.44 -8.90 8.29
CA ASN A 56 -2.45 -10.30 8.71
C ASN A 56 -1.10 -10.96 8.38
N PHE A 57 -0.21 -11.05 9.38
CA PHE A 57 1.12 -11.65 9.25
C PHE A 57 1.09 -13.18 9.18
N HIS A 58 -0.05 -13.81 9.41
CA HIS A 58 -0.23 -15.25 9.20
C HIS A 58 -0.53 -15.62 7.74
N THR A 59 -0.77 -14.61 6.88
CA THR A 59 -1.04 -14.80 5.45
C THR A 59 -0.14 -13.91 4.60
N PRO A 60 1.18 -14.20 4.51
CA PRO A 60 2.15 -13.33 3.89
C PRO A 60 2.18 -13.43 2.35
N SER A 61 1.10 -13.27 1.64
CA SER A 61 1.10 -13.24 0.16
C SER A 61 2.24 -12.36 -0.39
N TYR A 62 2.69 -12.62 -1.62
CA TYR A 62 3.87 -12.00 -2.26
C TYR A 62 5.23 -12.37 -1.63
N GLY A 63 5.32 -13.52 -1.00
CA GLY A 63 6.49 -14.09 -0.37
C GLY A 63 6.08 -15.17 0.62
N THR A 64 7.03 -15.97 1.09
CA THR A 64 6.77 -17.10 1.99
C THR A 64 6.81 -16.70 3.45
N ASP A 65 7.33 -15.50 3.76
CA ASP A 65 7.56 -15.05 5.14
C ASP A 65 7.50 -13.51 5.26
N ASN A 66 7.70 -13.03 6.49
CA ASN A 66 7.72 -11.61 6.83
C ASN A 66 9.14 -11.06 7.07
N HIS A 67 10.20 -11.82 6.79
CA HIS A 67 11.60 -11.42 7.05
C HIS A 67 12.02 -10.18 6.28
N ARG A 68 11.39 -9.90 5.14
CA ARG A 68 11.63 -8.67 4.36
C ARG A 68 11.32 -7.38 5.11
N LEU A 69 10.62 -7.48 6.25
CA LEU A 69 10.32 -6.36 7.14
C LEU A 69 11.33 -6.22 8.30
N ASP A 70 12.24 -7.19 8.46
CA ASP A 70 13.23 -7.16 9.55
C ASP A 70 14.26 -6.05 9.30
N GLY A 71 14.62 -5.34 10.36
CA GLY A 71 15.56 -4.21 10.26
C GLY A 71 15.03 -2.94 9.59
N THR A 72 13.78 -2.91 9.13
CA THR A 72 13.20 -1.74 8.44
C THR A 72 12.73 -0.62 9.38
N GLY A 73 12.71 -0.86 10.70
CA GLY A 73 12.15 0.08 11.68
C GLY A 73 10.63 0.14 11.71
N ILE A 74 9.93 -0.72 10.97
CA ILE A 74 8.47 -0.79 10.95
C ILE A 74 7.94 -1.52 12.17
N ILE A 75 7.02 -0.90 12.91
CA ILE A 75 6.31 -1.52 14.05
C ILE A 75 5.11 -2.30 13.52
N ARG A 76 5.11 -3.61 13.74
CA ARG A 76 4.10 -4.54 13.19
C ARG A 76 2.94 -4.72 14.16
N HIS A 77 1.71 -4.69 13.64
CA HIS A 77 0.47 -4.97 14.38
C HIS A 77 -0.30 -6.08 13.68
N GLN A 78 -0.41 -7.23 14.35
CA GLN A 78 -1.26 -8.33 13.86
C GLN A 78 -2.72 -7.90 13.91
N ILE A 79 -3.37 -7.95 12.76
CA ILE A 79 -4.82 -7.79 12.58
C ILE A 79 -5.31 -8.97 11.74
N ASP A 80 -6.37 -9.63 12.18
CA ASP A 80 -6.83 -10.89 11.59
C ASP A 80 -7.67 -10.69 10.33
N PHE A 81 -7.16 -9.85 9.41
CA PHE A 81 -7.83 -9.58 8.14
C PHE A 81 -8.21 -10.85 7.40
N VAL A 82 -9.41 -10.84 6.82
CA VAL A 82 -9.90 -11.89 5.94
C VAL A 82 -10.20 -11.30 4.55
N ARG A 83 -10.03 -12.12 3.52
CA ARG A 83 -10.22 -11.67 2.14
C ARG A 83 -11.70 -11.43 1.79
N SER A 84 -12.62 -12.21 2.40
CA SER A 84 -14.05 -12.12 2.10
C SER A 84 -14.71 -10.92 2.80
N PRO A 85 -15.40 -10.03 2.10
CA PRO A 85 -16.14 -8.93 2.71
C PRO A 85 -17.36 -9.42 3.53
N PHE A 86 -17.84 -10.63 3.28
CA PHE A 86 -19.03 -11.20 3.93
C PHE A 86 -18.72 -12.05 5.17
N SER A 87 -17.48 -12.10 5.60
CA SER A 87 -17.08 -12.89 6.78
C SER A 87 -17.51 -12.22 8.08
N ALA A 88 -18.12 -12.96 9.00
CA ALA A 88 -18.43 -12.49 10.36
C ALA A 88 -17.16 -12.08 11.14
N LYS A 89 -15.97 -12.61 10.78
CA LYS A 89 -14.67 -12.20 11.35
C LYS A 89 -14.37 -10.72 11.11
N ASN A 90 -14.99 -10.08 10.13
CA ASN A 90 -14.80 -8.65 9.87
C ASN A 90 -15.21 -7.77 11.07
N CYS A 91 -16.14 -8.20 11.92
CA CYS A 91 -16.48 -7.49 13.16
C CYS A 91 -15.30 -7.48 14.14
N LEU A 92 -14.55 -8.58 14.25
CA LEU A 92 -13.34 -8.64 15.06
C LEU A 92 -12.24 -7.74 14.49
N VAL A 93 -11.98 -7.85 13.19
CA VAL A 93 -11.00 -7.01 12.48
C VAL A 93 -11.28 -5.52 12.68
N TYR A 94 -12.54 -5.13 12.55
CA TYR A 94 -12.96 -3.75 12.78
C TYR A 94 -12.68 -3.27 14.21
N ARG A 95 -12.98 -4.11 15.22
CA ARG A 95 -12.66 -3.80 16.63
C ARG A 95 -11.16 -3.68 16.85
N GLN A 96 -10.37 -4.63 16.35
CA GLN A 96 -8.90 -4.61 16.43
C GLN A 96 -8.33 -3.31 15.82
N MET A 97 -8.86 -2.87 14.66
CA MET A 97 -8.44 -1.63 14.02
C MET A 97 -8.80 -0.39 14.84
N CYS A 98 -10.04 -0.32 15.38
CA CYS A 98 -10.46 0.78 16.24
C CYS A 98 -9.61 0.86 17.53
N ASP A 99 -9.35 -0.27 18.16
CA ASP A 99 -8.55 -0.34 19.40
C ASP A 99 -7.10 0.07 19.14
N LEU A 100 -6.51 -0.37 18.02
CA LEU A 100 -5.18 0.05 17.58
C LEU A 100 -5.11 1.56 17.37
N MET A 101 -6.03 2.12 16.60
CA MET A 101 -6.07 3.56 16.30
C MET A 101 -6.25 4.42 17.55
N LYS A 102 -7.12 4.01 18.48
CA LYS A 102 -7.34 4.71 19.75
C LYS A 102 -6.11 4.64 20.67
N ARG A 103 -5.39 3.53 20.68
CA ARG A 103 -4.22 3.33 21.55
C ARG A 103 -3.00 4.10 21.05
N GLU A 104 -2.75 4.08 19.75
CA GLU A 104 -1.51 4.60 19.16
C GLU A 104 -1.60 6.07 18.74
N HIS A 105 -2.79 6.64 18.56
CA HIS A 105 -3.01 8.03 18.16
C HIS A 105 -2.26 8.42 16.87
N PHE A 106 -2.52 7.69 15.79
CA PHE A 106 -1.91 7.97 14.49
C PHE A 106 -2.28 9.35 13.95
N SER A 107 -1.31 10.03 13.36
CA SER A 107 -1.47 11.32 12.68
C SER A 107 -1.55 11.19 11.15
N LEU A 108 -1.49 9.95 10.63
CA LEU A 108 -1.67 9.61 9.23
C LEU A 108 -2.08 8.13 9.12
N VAL A 109 -3.04 7.83 8.28
CA VAL A 109 -3.40 6.47 7.88
C VAL A 109 -3.27 6.35 6.38
N HIS A 110 -2.47 5.39 5.90
CA HIS A 110 -2.36 5.07 4.48
C HIS A 110 -2.76 3.62 4.26
N CYS A 111 -3.89 3.41 3.62
CA CYS A 111 -4.46 2.08 3.44
C CYS A 111 -4.48 1.65 1.97
N HIS A 112 -4.29 0.35 1.79
CA HIS A 112 -4.25 -0.32 0.50
C HIS A 112 -5.10 -1.59 0.56
N THR A 113 -5.31 -2.22 -0.57
CA THR A 113 -6.07 -3.46 -0.74
C THR A 113 -7.55 -3.31 -0.37
N PRO A 114 -8.47 -4.07 -0.98
CA PRO A 114 -9.90 -3.85 -0.75
C PRO A 114 -10.30 -3.94 0.72
N MET A 115 -10.01 -5.05 1.40
CA MET A 115 -10.42 -5.23 2.81
C MET A 115 -9.60 -4.39 3.78
N GLY A 116 -8.31 -4.16 3.51
CA GLY A 116 -7.48 -3.21 4.27
C GLY A 116 -8.06 -1.80 4.20
N GLY A 117 -8.39 -1.34 2.99
CA GLY A 117 -8.99 -0.03 2.75
C GLY A 117 -10.37 0.14 3.38
N VAL A 118 -11.23 -0.90 3.34
CA VAL A 118 -12.56 -0.87 3.98
C VAL A 118 -12.44 -0.67 5.49
N MET A 119 -11.68 -1.55 6.14
CA MET A 119 -11.58 -1.56 7.61
C MET A 119 -10.85 -0.32 8.13
N ALA A 120 -9.78 0.11 7.45
CA ALA A 120 -9.04 1.30 7.85
C ALA A 120 -9.88 2.58 7.76
N ARG A 121 -10.59 2.80 6.65
CA ARG A 121 -11.44 3.99 6.46
C ARG A 121 -12.59 4.05 7.46
N LEU A 122 -13.26 2.92 7.73
CA LEU A 122 -14.33 2.84 8.73
C LEU A 122 -13.80 3.09 10.15
N ALA A 123 -12.70 2.43 10.53
CA ALA A 123 -12.11 2.60 11.85
C ALA A 123 -11.59 4.02 12.05
N ALA A 124 -10.91 4.60 11.07
CA ALA A 124 -10.39 5.96 11.10
C ALA A 124 -11.53 6.99 11.28
N HIS A 125 -12.64 6.83 10.54
CA HIS A 125 -13.81 7.69 10.69
C HIS A 125 -14.38 7.68 12.13
N VAL A 126 -14.60 6.49 12.70
CA VAL A 126 -15.19 6.35 14.02
C VAL A 126 -14.25 6.78 15.15
N THR A 127 -12.94 6.62 14.96
CA THR A 127 -11.93 7.02 15.97
C THR A 127 -11.44 8.46 15.82
N GLY A 128 -11.83 9.16 14.76
CA GLY A 128 -11.32 10.50 14.44
C GLY A 128 -9.85 10.51 14.05
N THR A 129 -9.33 9.37 13.54
CA THR A 129 -7.93 9.22 13.15
C THR A 129 -7.75 9.65 11.69
N GLY A 130 -6.77 10.48 11.40
CA GLY A 130 -6.51 10.92 10.03
C GLY A 130 -5.41 11.97 9.93
N PRO A 131 -5.12 12.48 8.73
CA PRO A 131 -5.81 12.22 7.46
C PRO A 131 -5.68 10.78 6.96
N VAL A 132 -6.60 10.38 6.07
CA VAL A 132 -6.66 9.04 5.48
C VAL A 132 -6.31 9.11 4.00
N ILE A 133 -5.25 8.41 3.62
CA ILE A 133 -4.86 8.17 2.22
C ILE A 133 -5.31 6.74 1.84
N TYR A 134 -5.97 6.60 0.71
CA TYR A 134 -6.31 5.30 0.14
C TYR A 134 -5.73 5.15 -1.27
N THR A 135 -4.88 4.15 -1.48
CA THR A 135 -4.37 3.81 -2.82
C THR A 135 -5.15 2.65 -3.40
N ALA A 136 -5.87 2.91 -4.49
CA ALA A 136 -6.59 1.91 -5.26
C ALA A 136 -5.63 1.25 -6.28
N HIS A 137 -5.37 -0.04 -6.13
CA HIS A 137 -4.53 -0.85 -7.03
C HIS A 137 -5.33 -1.52 -8.16
N GLY A 138 -6.41 -0.91 -8.57
CA GLY A 138 -7.37 -1.41 -9.55
C GLY A 138 -8.71 -1.75 -8.91
N PHE A 139 -9.77 -1.08 -9.35
CA PHE A 139 -11.12 -1.39 -8.87
C PHE A 139 -11.61 -2.72 -9.44
N HIS A 140 -12.49 -3.40 -8.70
CA HIS A 140 -13.15 -4.62 -9.15
C HIS A 140 -14.28 -4.37 -10.15
N PHE A 141 -14.57 -3.10 -10.42
CA PHE A 141 -15.59 -2.61 -11.37
C PHE A 141 -14.89 -1.71 -12.41
N PHE A 142 -14.80 -2.17 -13.61
CA PHE A 142 -14.18 -1.54 -14.77
C PHE A 142 -15.01 -1.80 -16.01
N LYS A 143 -14.72 -1.15 -17.12
CA LYS A 143 -15.44 -1.38 -18.38
C LYS A 143 -15.32 -2.85 -18.81
N GLY A 144 -16.43 -3.58 -18.82
CA GLY A 144 -16.46 -5.03 -19.08
C GLY A 144 -16.52 -5.91 -17.82
N ALA A 145 -16.41 -5.35 -16.61
CA ALA A 145 -16.65 -6.11 -15.39
C ALA A 145 -18.11 -6.52 -15.22
N SER A 146 -18.36 -7.60 -14.45
CA SER A 146 -19.71 -8.09 -14.20
C SER A 146 -20.59 -7.03 -13.52
N TRP A 147 -21.90 -7.03 -13.82
CA TRP A 147 -22.86 -6.11 -13.19
C TRP A 147 -22.90 -6.26 -11.65
N LYS A 148 -22.61 -7.46 -11.13
CA LYS A 148 -22.53 -7.73 -9.68
C LYS A 148 -21.40 -6.94 -9.03
N ASN A 149 -20.26 -6.80 -9.72
CA ASN A 149 -19.14 -6.00 -9.23
C ASN A 149 -19.51 -4.52 -9.14
N TRP A 150 -20.24 -4.01 -10.13
CA TRP A 150 -20.76 -2.65 -10.12
C TRP A 150 -21.78 -2.42 -9.01
N LEU A 151 -22.65 -3.40 -8.76
CA LEU A 151 -23.67 -3.28 -7.71
C LEU A 151 -23.05 -3.31 -6.29
N ILE A 152 -22.03 -4.13 -6.06
CA ILE A 152 -21.46 -4.34 -4.72
C ILE A 152 -20.25 -3.43 -4.49
N TYR A 153 -19.19 -3.62 -5.28
CA TYR A 153 -17.90 -2.96 -5.01
C TYR A 153 -17.92 -1.47 -5.37
N TYR A 154 -18.61 -1.07 -6.43
CA TYR A 154 -18.73 0.35 -6.76
C TYR A 154 -19.48 1.13 -5.67
N GLN A 155 -20.61 0.60 -5.20
CA GLN A 155 -21.37 1.30 -4.14
C GLN A 155 -20.59 1.37 -2.83
N MET A 156 -19.89 0.30 -2.49
CA MET A 156 -19.02 0.25 -1.31
C MET A 156 -17.88 1.28 -1.42
N GLU A 157 -17.15 1.33 -2.52
CA GLU A 157 -16.05 2.28 -2.73
C GLU A 157 -16.55 3.73 -2.76
N LYS A 158 -17.67 3.98 -3.44
CA LYS A 158 -18.32 5.29 -3.46
C LYS A 158 -18.75 5.74 -2.06
N PHE A 159 -19.28 4.85 -1.24
CA PHE A 159 -19.64 5.16 0.15
C PHE A 159 -18.40 5.47 0.98
N LEU A 160 -17.39 4.62 0.93
CA LEU A 160 -16.15 4.74 1.71
C LEU A 160 -15.28 5.93 1.28
N SER A 161 -15.42 6.40 0.05
CA SER A 161 -14.69 7.59 -0.40
C SER A 161 -15.02 8.84 0.41
N ARG A 162 -16.16 8.89 1.10
CA ARG A 162 -16.51 9.98 2.04
C ARG A 162 -15.58 10.04 3.26
N TYR A 163 -14.90 8.94 3.56
CA TYR A 163 -13.97 8.80 4.69
C TYR A 163 -12.51 8.77 4.22
N THR A 164 -12.27 9.39 3.05
CA THR A 164 -10.95 9.41 2.41
C THR A 164 -10.56 10.86 2.14
N ASP A 165 -9.46 11.31 2.74
CA ASP A 165 -8.93 12.64 2.47
C ASP A 165 -8.22 12.67 1.12
N GLN A 166 -7.40 11.67 0.84
CA GLN A 166 -6.64 11.55 -0.39
C GLN A 166 -6.85 10.17 -1.02
N GLN A 167 -7.40 10.12 -2.22
CA GLN A 167 -7.49 8.89 -3.01
C GLN A 167 -6.46 8.90 -4.13
N LEU A 168 -5.60 7.89 -4.16
CA LEU A 168 -4.64 7.66 -5.22
C LEU A 168 -5.12 6.52 -6.12
N CYS A 169 -5.11 6.74 -7.43
CA CYS A 169 -5.44 5.72 -8.43
C CYS A 169 -4.20 5.46 -9.29
N ILE A 170 -3.87 4.20 -9.56
CA ILE A 170 -2.67 3.81 -10.30
C ILE A 170 -2.95 3.55 -11.79
N ASN A 171 -4.17 3.74 -12.24
CA ASN A 171 -4.56 3.69 -13.64
C ASN A 171 -5.55 4.81 -13.97
N GLN A 172 -5.60 5.16 -15.25
CA GLN A 172 -6.38 6.31 -15.75
C GLN A 172 -7.89 6.08 -15.63
N GLU A 173 -8.37 4.85 -15.88
CA GLU A 173 -9.80 4.53 -15.83
C GLU A 173 -10.37 4.74 -14.42
N ASP A 174 -9.69 4.21 -13.40
CA ASP A 174 -10.07 4.36 -12.01
C ASP A 174 -10.00 5.82 -11.55
N TYR A 175 -8.95 6.55 -11.96
CA TYR A 175 -8.80 7.97 -11.65
C TYR A 175 -9.96 8.79 -12.20
N GLU A 176 -10.28 8.66 -13.49
CA GLU A 176 -11.37 9.39 -14.12
C GLU A 176 -12.73 9.06 -13.50
N LEU A 177 -12.94 7.79 -13.12
CA LEU A 177 -14.14 7.36 -12.45
C LEU A 177 -14.24 7.95 -11.04
N ALA A 178 -13.18 7.83 -10.25
CA ALA A 178 -13.14 8.33 -8.88
C ALA A 178 -13.33 9.85 -8.83
N LYS A 179 -12.63 10.59 -9.69
CA LYS A 179 -12.72 12.06 -9.79
C LYS A 179 -14.14 12.54 -10.09
N ARG A 180 -14.90 11.79 -10.92
CA ARG A 180 -16.25 12.19 -11.33
C ARG A 180 -17.35 11.71 -10.40
N LYS A 181 -17.15 10.59 -9.70
CA LYS A 181 -18.24 9.85 -9.04
C LYS A 181 -18.06 9.64 -7.54
N PHE A 182 -16.85 9.77 -7.02
CA PHE A 182 -16.55 9.55 -5.61
C PHE A 182 -16.48 10.85 -4.82
N HIS A 183 -16.34 10.74 -3.51
CA HIS A 183 -16.47 11.86 -2.57
C HIS A 183 -15.18 12.09 -1.75
N ALA A 184 -14.07 11.49 -2.15
CA ALA A 184 -12.77 11.77 -1.54
C ALA A 184 -12.45 13.27 -1.70
N ARG A 185 -11.81 13.85 -0.69
CA ARG A 185 -11.50 15.28 -0.68
C ARG A 185 -10.56 15.64 -1.82
N TYR A 186 -9.58 14.78 -2.08
CA TYR A 186 -8.65 14.89 -3.22
C TYR A 186 -8.55 13.54 -3.93
N VAL A 187 -8.42 13.57 -5.25
CA VAL A 187 -8.22 12.38 -6.08
C VAL A 187 -7.08 12.66 -7.04
N ASP A 188 -6.03 11.85 -6.97
CA ASP A 188 -4.86 11.99 -7.83
C ASP A 188 -4.51 10.68 -8.56
N TYR A 189 -3.84 10.85 -9.68
CA TYR A 189 -3.33 9.77 -10.50
C TYR A 189 -1.81 9.60 -10.30
N VAL A 190 -1.39 8.36 -10.04
CA VAL A 190 0.01 7.97 -9.96
C VAL A 190 0.23 6.83 -10.95
N PRO A 191 1.17 6.93 -11.91
CA PRO A 191 1.34 5.91 -12.96
C PRO A 191 2.02 4.63 -12.43
N GLY A 192 1.26 3.79 -11.72
CA GLY A 192 1.73 2.55 -11.13
C GLY A 192 2.48 2.73 -9.81
N VAL A 193 3.08 1.64 -9.32
CA VAL A 193 3.82 1.62 -8.03
C VAL A 193 5.32 1.88 -8.20
N GLY A 194 5.80 1.98 -9.45
CA GLY A 194 7.22 2.15 -9.75
C GLY A 194 8.06 0.91 -9.53
N ILE A 195 9.29 0.98 -10.00
CA ILE A 195 10.35 0.01 -9.76
C ILE A 195 11.66 0.74 -9.48
N ASP A 196 12.53 0.12 -8.72
CA ASP A 196 13.90 0.58 -8.59
C ASP A 196 14.73 0.09 -9.79
N SER A 197 14.92 0.97 -10.76
CA SER A 197 15.64 0.64 -12.00
C SER A 197 17.12 0.29 -11.78
N SER A 198 17.71 0.64 -10.63
CA SER A 198 19.08 0.26 -10.29
C SER A 198 19.26 -1.24 -10.10
N GLN A 199 18.16 -1.94 -9.74
CA GLN A 199 18.14 -3.40 -9.59
C GLN A 199 17.99 -4.15 -10.92
N PHE A 200 17.68 -3.45 -12.01
CA PHE A 200 17.42 -4.03 -13.33
C PHE A 200 18.41 -3.47 -14.34
N GLN A 201 19.68 -3.87 -14.19
CA GLN A 201 20.74 -3.48 -15.13
C GLN A 201 20.72 -4.40 -16.35
N ALA A 202 20.96 -3.83 -17.52
CA ALA A 202 21.18 -4.60 -18.72
C ALA A 202 22.47 -5.45 -18.56
N LEU A 203 22.40 -6.71 -18.87
CA LEU A 203 23.59 -7.58 -18.87
C LEU A 203 24.58 -7.10 -19.95
N GLY A 204 25.87 -7.16 -19.63
CA GLY A 204 26.93 -6.99 -20.63
C GLY A 204 26.86 -8.07 -21.70
N ASP A 205 27.47 -7.82 -22.89
CA ASP A 205 27.35 -8.73 -24.02
C ASP A 205 27.81 -10.16 -23.70
N LYS A 206 28.90 -10.32 -22.94
CA LYS A 206 29.39 -11.65 -22.51
C LYS A 206 28.40 -12.36 -21.59
N GLU A 207 27.86 -11.68 -20.58
CA GLU A 207 26.90 -12.25 -19.65
C GLU A 207 25.58 -12.61 -20.35
N ARG A 208 25.16 -11.75 -21.27
CA ARG A 208 24.00 -11.99 -22.12
C ARG A 208 24.18 -13.23 -22.99
N GLN A 209 25.37 -13.38 -23.62
CA GLN A 209 25.71 -14.53 -24.43
C GLN A 209 25.67 -15.81 -23.58
N MET A 210 26.38 -15.83 -22.45
CA MET A 210 26.39 -16.98 -21.52
C MET A 210 24.99 -17.35 -21.05
N LYS A 211 24.13 -16.35 -20.77
CA LYS A 211 22.76 -16.61 -20.37
C LYS A 211 21.93 -17.21 -21.50
N ARG A 212 22.09 -16.73 -22.73
CA ARG A 212 21.44 -17.32 -23.92
C ARG A 212 21.85 -18.77 -24.13
N GLU A 213 23.15 -19.06 -24.08
CA GLU A 213 23.70 -20.42 -24.20
C GLU A 213 23.13 -21.34 -23.11
N SER A 214 23.08 -20.89 -21.86
CA SER A 214 22.51 -21.67 -20.75
C SER A 214 21.02 -22.00 -20.91
N LEU A 215 20.30 -21.22 -21.71
CA LEU A 215 18.89 -21.44 -22.05
C LEU A 215 18.70 -22.19 -23.38
N GLY A 216 19.78 -22.56 -24.08
CA GLY A 216 19.71 -23.19 -25.39
C GLY A 216 19.20 -22.29 -26.52
N VAL A 217 19.32 -20.95 -26.35
CA VAL A 217 18.84 -19.97 -27.33
C VAL A 217 19.95 -19.63 -28.31
N LEU A 218 19.69 -19.84 -29.60
CA LEU A 218 20.64 -19.52 -30.68
C LEU A 218 20.85 -18.02 -30.87
N PRO A 219 21.97 -17.57 -31.45
CA PRO A 219 22.28 -16.13 -31.60
C PRO A 219 21.24 -15.31 -32.37
N ASP A 220 20.64 -15.94 -33.39
CA ASP A 220 19.65 -15.34 -34.29
C ASP A 220 18.20 -15.44 -33.79
N GLN A 221 17.95 -16.13 -32.68
CA GLN A 221 16.60 -16.30 -32.15
C GLN A 221 16.18 -15.10 -31.31
N VAL A 222 14.91 -14.71 -31.45
CA VAL A 222 14.25 -13.73 -30.58
C VAL A 222 13.60 -14.47 -29.42
N VAL A 223 13.84 -14.00 -28.20
CA VAL A 223 13.21 -14.54 -26.98
C VAL A 223 12.06 -13.64 -26.56
N LEU A 224 10.87 -14.21 -26.49
CA LEU A 224 9.70 -13.57 -25.91
C LEU A 224 9.48 -14.18 -24.52
N LEU A 225 9.48 -13.32 -23.49
CA LEU A 225 9.25 -13.73 -22.11
C LEU A 225 7.94 -13.13 -21.60
N THR A 226 7.08 -13.99 -21.07
CA THR A 226 5.93 -13.56 -20.25
C THR A 226 6.08 -14.07 -18.83
N SER A 227 5.68 -13.26 -17.85
CA SER A 227 5.71 -13.61 -16.43
C SER A 227 4.36 -13.29 -15.78
N GLY A 228 3.83 -14.24 -15.04
CA GLY A 228 2.56 -14.08 -14.33
C GLY A 228 1.89 -15.39 -13.98
N GLU A 229 0.80 -15.31 -13.22
CA GLU A 229 -0.05 -16.48 -12.94
C GLU A 229 -0.69 -17.00 -14.23
N MET A 230 -0.81 -18.33 -14.39
CA MET A 230 -1.49 -18.97 -15.50
C MET A 230 -3.01 -18.93 -15.28
N ILE A 231 -3.60 -17.78 -15.53
CA ILE A 231 -5.03 -17.52 -15.32
C ILE A 231 -5.64 -16.80 -16.55
N PRO A 232 -6.93 -17.01 -16.87
CA PRO A 232 -7.58 -16.42 -18.05
C PRO A 232 -7.41 -14.90 -18.17
N ARG A 233 -7.40 -14.18 -17.05
CA ARG A 233 -7.20 -12.72 -17.01
C ARG A 233 -5.84 -12.26 -17.56
N LYS A 234 -4.81 -13.11 -17.49
CA LYS A 234 -3.46 -12.82 -18.01
C LYS A 234 -3.32 -13.13 -19.50
N ASN A 235 -4.28 -13.88 -20.06
CA ASN A 235 -4.44 -14.15 -21.48
C ASN A 235 -3.14 -14.63 -22.17
N GLN A 236 -2.39 -15.50 -21.51
CA GLN A 236 -1.12 -16.04 -22.04
C GLN A 236 -1.32 -16.98 -23.24
N GLU A 237 -2.57 -17.40 -23.51
CA GLU A 237 -2.92 -18.24 -24.65
C GLU A 237 -2.72 -17.54 -26.01
N VAL A 238 -2.52 -16.21 -26.02
CA VAL A 238 -2.27 -15.45 -27.26
C VAL A 238 -0.79 -15.41 -27.66
N LEU A 239 0.10 -15.97 -26.82
CA LEU A 239 1.54 -16.07 -27.10
C LEU A 239 1.92 -17.42 -27.70
#